data_bf4261a3f35dcd611451e158c9ab2d49
#
_entry.id   bf4261a3f35dcd611451e158c9ab2d49
#
_cell.length_a   1.000
_cell.length_b   1.000
_cell.length_c   1.000
_cell.angle_alpha   90.00
_cell.angle_beta   90.00
_cell.angle_gamma   90.00
#
_symmetry.space_group_name_H-M   'P 1'
#
loop_
_entity.id
_entity.type
_entity.pdbx_description
1 polymer ?
#
loop_
_entity_poly.entity_id
_entity_poly.type
_entity_poly.pdbx_seq_one_letter_code
_entity_poly.pdbx_strand_id
1 'polypeptide(L)'
;VPLIRNGFVNTWVIWMNNYWFLLGLPLLFDIYITGYIPFTWWKRSKNAAVRTVMSWVDAIVYALILVYFIFNFVGQNYQIPSSSLEKTLLTGDYLWVNKMVYGPRVPITPIHFPLVHNKMPLTGTNSYTSWPENEYRRLKGLRSVEAGDIVVFNFPAGDTVATNFEESPEYYETLVDRYGWAEVNTNREKFGDVIYRPVDRRVNFVKRAVGLPGQRLKIVDDV
;
A
#
# COMPACT_ATOMS: atom_id res chain seq x y z
N VAL A 1 14.29 -31.94 2.73
CA VAL A 1 15.21 -31.07 1.96
C VAL A 1 14.64 -30.58 0.61
N PRO A 2 13.32 -30.75 0.28
CA PRO A 2 12.74 -30.10 -0.91
C PRO A 2 12.25 -28.67 -0.71
N LEU A 3 12.15 -28.18 0.51
CA LEU A 3 11.50 -26.90 0.84
C LEU A 3 12.29 -25.64 0.44
N ILE A 4 13.61 -25.70 0.38
CA ILE A 4 14.45 -24.53 0.05
C ILE A 4 14.45 -24.27 -1.47
N ARG A 5 14.42 -25.33 -2.27
CA ARG A 5 14.42 -25.22 -3.74
C ARG A 5 13.08 -24.70 -4.28
N ASN A 6 11.97 -25.06 -3.62
CA ASN A 6 10.65 -24.55 -3.99
C ASN A 6 10.41 -23.11 -3.53
N GLY A 7 11.07 -22.64 -2.46
CA GLY A 7 10.90 -21.27 -1.98
C GLY A 7 11.44 -20.23 -2.95
N PHE A 8 12.61 -20.47 -3.53
CA PHE A 8 13.22 -19.51 -4.47
C PHE A 8 12.49 -19.48 -5.81
N VAL A 9 12.17 -20.66 -6.35
CA VAL A 9 11.40 -20.78 -7.61
C VAL A 9 9.98 -20.27 -7.44
N ASN A 10 9.30 -20.55 -6.31
CA ASN A 10 7.98 -20.01 -6.04
C ASN A 10 7.99 -18.49 -5.84
N THR A 11 9.04 -17.90 -5.28
CA THR A 11 9.17 -16.45 -5.17
C THR A 11 9.26 -15.79 -6.54
N TRP A 12 10.04 -16.36 -7.47
CA TRP A 12 10.11 -15.89 -8.85
C TRP A 12 8.81 -16.11 -9.62
N VAL A 13 8.17 -17.27 -9.46
CA VAL A 13 6.87 -17.57 -10.09
C VAL A 13 5.75 -16.68 -9.54
N ILE A 14 5.80 -16.31 -8.25
CA ILE A 14 4.86 -15.35 -7.64
C ILE A 14 5.08 -13.93 -8.21
N TRP A 15 6.31 -13.53 -8.45
CA TRP A 15 6.63 -12.30 -9.17
C TRP A 15 6.16 -12.36 -10.63
N MET A 16 6.30 -13.48 -11.28
CA MET A 16 5.89 -13.69 -12.68
C MET A 16 4.38 -13.89 -12.84
N ASN A 17 3.64 -14.27 -11.79
CA ASN A 17 2.17 -14.37 -11.86
C ASN A 17 1.48 -13.01 -11.82
N ASN A 18 2.23 -11.93 -11.67
CA ASN A 18 1.77 -10.58 -11.93
C ASN A 18 2.02 -10.27 -13.41
N TYR A 19 1.06 -10.59 -14.28
CA TYR A 19 1.14 -10.41 -15.73
C TYR A 19 1.52 -8.98 -16.16
N TRP A 20 1.26 -7.99 -15.31
CA TRP A 20 1.61 -6.59 -15.53
C TRP A 20 3.11 -6.33 -15.37
N PHE A 21 3.76 -7.08 -14.49
CA PHE A 21 5.22 -7.05 -14.39
C PHE A 21 5.86 -7.62 -15.67
N LEU A 22 5.22 -8.62 -16.29
CA LEU A 22 5.65 -9.16 -17.58
C LEU A 22 5.58 -8.14 -18.71
N LEU A 23 4.64 -7.19 -18.67
CA LEU A 23 4.59 -6.07 -19.63
C LEU A 23 5.72 -5.05 -19.40
N GLY A 24 6.20 -4.92 -18.17
CA GLY A 24 7.36 -4.09 -17.84
C GLY A 24 8.71 -4.74 -18.26
N LEU A 25 8.79 -6.07 -18.30
CA LEU A 25 10.02 -6.78 -18.65
C LEU A 25 10.51 -6.48 -20.08
N PRO A 26 9.69 -6.52 -21.14
CA PRO A 26 10.12 -6.13 -22.48
C PRO A 26 10.59 -4.69 -22.55
N LEU A 27 9.93 -3.79 -21.80
CA LEU A 27 10.30 -2.39 -21.73
C LEU A 27 11.66 -2.21 -21.04
N LEU A 28 11.87 -2.87 -19.89
CA LEU A 28 13.17 -2.85 -19.18
C LEU A 28 14.25 -3.52 -20.01
N PHE A 29 13.94 -4.63 -20.67
CA PHE A 29 14.86 -5.31 -21.57
C PHE A 29 15.27 -4.40 -22.73
N ASP A 30 14.31 -3.69 -23.31
CA ASP A 30 14.59 -2.75 -24.39
C ASP A 30 15.43 -1.57 -23.90
N ILE A 31 15.10 -0.96 -22.76
CA ILE A 31 15.83 0.18 -22.19
C ILE A 31 17.30 -0.16 -21.87
N TYR A 32 17.54 -1.34 -21.29
CA TYR A 32 18.87 -1.68 -20.75
C TYR A 32 19.71 -2.58 -21.65
N ILE A 33 19.10 -3.34 -22.56
CA ILE A 33 19.81 -4.36 -23.34
C ILE A 33 19.75 -4.07 -24.84
N THR A 34 18.55 -3.91 -25.40
CA THR A 34 18.41 -3.76 -26.85
C THR A 34 18.49 -2.32 -27.32
N GLY A 35 17.95 -1.37 -26.55
CA GLY A 35 17.90 0.05 -26.93
C GLY A 35 17.19 0.30 -28.27
N TYR A 36 16.28 -0.63 -28.65
CA TYR A 36 15.57 -0.56 -29.93
C TYR A 36 14.63 0.65 -29.98
N ILE A 37 13.91 0.90 -28.89
CA ILE A 37 13.12 2.12 -28.75
C ILE A 37 14.03 3.22 -28.19
N PRO A 38 14.26 4.31 -28.91
CA PRO A 38 15.20 5.36 -28.50
C PRO A 38 14.60 6.26 -27.40
N PHE A 39 14.36 5.71 -26.20
CA PHE A 39 13.85 6.50 -25.06
C PHE A 39 14.74 7.69 -24.71
N THR A 40 16.00 7.66 -25.14
CA THR A 40 16.98 8.72 -24.93
C THR A 40 17.14 9.66 -26.11
N TRP A 41 16.22 9.65 -27.08
CA TRP A 41 16.24 10.51 -28.29
C TRP A 41 16.48 11.97 -27.96
N TRP A 42 15.93 12.45 -26.87
CA TRP A 42 16.06 13.82 -26.41
C TRP A 42 17.49 14.25 -26.06
N LYS A 43 18.36 13.30 -25.66
CA LYS A 43 19.79 13.56 -25.39
C LYS A 43 20.54 14.04 -26.64
N ARG A 44 20.07 13.65 -27.83
CA ARG A 44 20.63 14.03 -29.13
C ARG A 44 19.96 15.28 -29.73
N SER A 45 18.96 15.85 -29.06
CA SER A 45 18.27 17.06 -29.55
C SER A 45 19.23 18.25 -29.58
N LYS A 46 19.19 19.04 -30.64
CA LYS A 46 19.93 20.30 -30.78
C LYS A 46 19.37 21.40 -29.85
N ASN A 47 18.11 21.30 -29.45
CA ASN A 47 17.44 22.28 -28.60
C ASN A 47 17.83 22.03 -27.12
N ALA A 48 18.51 23.01 -26.50
CA ALA A 48 18.92 22.95 -25.10
C ALA A 48 17.72 22.87 -24.15
N ALA A 49 16.63 23.59 -24.44
CA ALA A 49 15.42 23.55 -23.61
C ALA A 49 14.80 22.14 -23.57
N VAL A 50 14.72 21.45 -24.72
CA VAL A 50 14.23 20.06 -24.79
C VAL A 50 15.08 19.14 -23.96
N ARG A 51 16.42 19.26 -24.03
CA ARG A 51 17.32 18.42 -23.22
C ARG A 51 17.12 18.65 -21.72
N THR A 52 16.99 19.91 -21.30
CA THR A 52 16.79 20.23 -19.89
C THR A 52 15.44 19.72 -19.39
N VAL A 53 14.36 20.02 -20.07
CA VAL A 53 13.01 19.57 -19.65
C VAL A 53 12.93 18.05 -19.60
N MET A 54 13.41 17.37 -20.64
CA MET A 54 13.37 15.90 -20.69
C MET A 54 14.29 15.25 -19.65
N SER A 55 15.38 15.88 -19.25
CA SER A 55 16.21 15.35 -18.14
C SER A 55 15.49 15.42 -16.80
N TRP A 56 14.70 16.46 -16.55
CA TRP A 56 13.82 16.54 -15.38
C TRP A 56 12.71 15.47 -15.41
N VAL A 57 12.09 15.28 -16.58
CA VAL A 57 11.06 14.25 -16.75
C VAL A 57 11.64 12.86 -16.47
N ASP A 58 12.80 12.55 -17.04
CA ASP A 58 13.51 11.28 -16.85
C ASP A 58 13.83 11.03 -15.36
N ALA A 59 14.36 12.04 -14.67
CA ALA A 59 14.64 11.97 -13.24
C ALA A 59 13.38 11.76 -12.38
N ILE A 60 12.29 12.44 -12.70
CA ILE A 60 11.00 12.29 -11.98
C ILE A 60 10.44 10.88 -12.20
N VAL A 61 10.41 10.40 -13.44
CA VAL A 61 9.91 9.05 -13.75
C VAL A 61 10.73 7.99 -13.02
N TYR A 62 12.07 8.10 -13.07
CA TYR A 62 12.96 7.20 -12.34
C TYR A 62 12.67 7.22 -10.82
N ALA A 63 12.55 8.41 -10.24
CA ALA A 63 12.28 8.57 -8.81
C ALA A 63 10.92 7.96 -8.42
N LEU A 64 9.86 8.15 -9.21
CA LEU A 64 8.54 7.58 -8.96
C LEU A 64 8.56 6.05 -9.02
N ILE A 65 9.26 5.46 -9.99
CA ILE A 65 9.44 4.01 -10.09
C ILE A 65 10.19 3.48 -8.87
N LEU A 66 11.29 4.11 -8.51
CA LEU A 66 12.10 3.71 -7.35
C LEU A 66 11.30 3.77 -6.05
N VAL A 67 10.58 4.88 -5.82
CA VAL A 67 9.73 5.07 -4.63
C VAL A 67 8.59 4.05 -4.61
N TYR A 68 7.98 3.74 -5.75
CA TYR A 68 6.97 2.69 -5.84
C TYR A 68 7.49 1.35 -5.29
N PHE A 69 8.69 0.93 -5.71
CA PHE A 69 9.30 -0.32 -5.23
C PHE A 69 9.68 -0.25 -3.75
N ILE A 70 10.30 0.84 -3.31
CA ILE A 70 10.69 1.02 -1.91
C ILE A 70 9.46 0.96 -1.01
N PHE A 71 8.40 1.69 -1.33
CA PHE A 71 7.20 1.78 -0.49
C PHE A 71 6.38 0.49 -0.48
N ASN A 72 6.40 -0.29 -1.54
CA ASN A 72 5.69 -1.57 -1.55
C ASN A 72 6.47 -2.68 -0.85
N PHE A 73 7.80 -2.75 -0.99
CA PHE A 73 8.57 -3.93 -0.61
C PHE A 73 9.58 -3.71 0.52
N VAL A 74 10.14 -2.52 0.65
CA VAL A 74 11.18 -2.24 1.65
C VAL A 74 10.60 -1.61 2.90
N GLY A 75 9.98 -0.46 2.77
CA GLY A 75 9.42 0.26 3.91
C GLY A 75 8.81 1.59 3.51
N GLN A 76 8.10 2.19 4.44
CA GLN A 76 7.36 3.43 4.23
C GLN A 76 7.32 4.26 5.50
N ASN A 77 7.34 5.59 5.33
CA ASN A 77 7.15 6.52 6.43
C ASN A 77 5.67 6.65 6.80
N TYR A 78 5.42 6.72 8.12
CA TYR A 78 4.12 7.01 8.69
C TYR A 78 4.28 8.04 9.80
N GLN A 79 3.24 8.84 10.01
CA GLN A 79 3.12 9.73 11.15
C GLN A 79 2.10 9.15 12.13
N ILE A 80 2.36 9.26 13.43
CA ILE A 80 1.46 8.82 14.50
C ILE A 80 0.36 9.85 14.69
N PRO A 81 -0.92 9.53 14.40
CA PRO A 81 -2.02 10.48 14.51
C PRO A 81 -2.68 10.50 15.89
N SER A 82 -2.46 9.48 16.73
CA SER A 82 -3.20 9.28 17.98
C SER A 82 -2.31 8.85 19.14
N SER A 83 -2.74 9.14 20.37
CA SER A 83 -2.04 8.85 21.62
C SER A 83 -2.10 7.37 22.08
N SER A 84 -2.66 6.46 21.28
CA SER A 84 -2.89 5.06 21.71
C SER A 84 -1.61 4.27 22.07
N LEU A 85 -0.43 4.79 21.74
CA LEU A 85 0.88 4.23 22.09
C LEU A 85 1.76 5.26 22.84
N GLU A 86 1.15 6.22 23.53
CA GLU A 86 1.78 7.43 24.07
C GLU A 86 3.01 7.17 24.96
N LYS A 87 3.02 6.08 25.72
CA LYS A 87 4.20 5.73 26.53
C LYS A 87 5.40 5.22 25.74
N THR A 88 5.22 4.96 24.44
CA THR A 88 6.29 4.43 23.55
C THR A 88 6.48 5.32 22.35
N LEU A 89 5.40 5.82 21.75
CA LEU A 89 5.37 6.67 20.55
C LEU A 89 4.43 7.83 20.82
N LEU A 90 4.88 9.04 20.54
CA LEU A 90 4.10 10.24 20.74
C LEU A 90 3.30 10.61 19.49
N THR A 91 2.18 11.30 19.68
CA THR A 91 1.44 11.89 18.57
C THR A 91 2.33 12.90 17.84
N GLY A 92 2.40 12.78 16.52
CA GLY A 92 3.28 13.59 15.67
C GLY A 92 4.61 12.95 15.31
N ASP A 93 5.01 11.87 15.99
CA ASP A 93 6.24 11.14 15.65
C ASP A 93 6.18 10.58 14.23
N TYR A 94 7.33 10.61 13.53
CA TYR A 94 7.52 9.99 12.24
C TYR A 94 8.21 8.64 12.40
N LEU A 95 7.63 7.61 11.81
CA LEU A 95 8.13 6.25 11.88
C LEU A 95 8.50 5.72 10.49
N TRP A 96 9.62 5.01 10.44
CA TRP A 96 9.92 4.16 9.29
C TRP A 96 9.45 2.73 9.56
N VAL A 97 8.42 2.30 8.82
CA VAL A 97 7.88 0.94 8.94
C VAL A 97 8.60 0.03 7.96
N ASN A 98 9.39 -0.89 8.49
CA ASN A 98 10.10 -1.88 7.69
C ASN A 98 9.18 -3.04 7.31
N LYS A 99 8.87 -3.16 6.03
CA LYS A 99 7.98 -4.21 5.50
C LYS A 99 8.66 -5.56 5.33
N MET A 100 9.98 -5.60 5.27
CA MET A 100 10.75 -6.83 5.08
C MET A 100 10.73 -7.73 6.32
N VAL A 101 10.56 -7.15 7.52
CA VAL A 101 10.60 -7.90 8.78
C VAL A 101 9.58 -9.03 8.79
N TYR A 102 8.31 -8.72 8.51
CA TYR A 102 7.22 -9.70 8.47
C TYR A 102 6.84 -10.13 7.05
N GLY A 103 7.66 -9.75 6.07
CA GLY A 103 7.46 -9.97 4.66
C GLY A 103 6.54 -8.92 4.01
N PRO A 104 7.00 -8.32 2.91
CA PRO A 104 6.19 -7.37 2.17
C PRO A 104 4.99 -8.06 1.52
N ARG A 105 3.88 -7.34 1.44
CA ARG A 105 2.70 -7.79 0.71
C ARG A 105 2.83 -7.46 -0.77
N VAL A 106 2.48 -8.40 -1.63
CA VAL A 106 2.29 -8.11 -3.06
C VAL A 106 1.11 -7.13 -3.19
N PRO A 107 1.24 -6.03 -3.94
CA PRO A 107 0.15 -5.09 -4.13
C PRO A 107 -1.10 -5.77 -4.69
N ILE A 108 -2.23 -5.60 -4.01
CA ILE A 108 -3.52 -6.11 -4.50
C ILE A 108 -3.99 -5.27 -5.67
N THR A 109 -3.81 -3.94 -5.57
CA THR A 109 -4.06 -2.99 -6.66
C THR A 109 -2.72 -2.50 -7.24
N PRO A 110 -2.12 -3.24 -8.20
CA PRO A 110 -0.77 -2.95 -8.69
C PRO A 110 -0.67 -1.64 -9.47
N ILE A 111 -1.76 -1.25 -10.11
CA ILE A 111 -1.81 0.01 -10.87
C ILE A 111 -2.36 1.10 -9.95
N HIS A 112 -1.46 1.86 -9.36
CA HIS A 112 -1.80 3.02 -8.55
C HIS A 112 -0.76 4.12 -8.71
N PHE A 113 -1.18 5.35 -8.46
CA PHE A 113 -0.26 6.47 -8.46
C PHE A 113 0.61 6.42 -7.19
N PRO A 114 1.94 6.41 -7.33
CA PRO A 114 2.83 6.39 -6.18
C PRO A 114 2.64 7.65 -5.32
N LEU A 115 2.88 7.52 -4.01
CA LEU A 115 2.75 8.58 -3.00
C LEU A 115 1.30 9.00 -2.66
N VAL A 116 0.30 8.49 -3.36
CA VAL A 116 -1.11 8.82 -3.12
C VAL A 116 -1.86 7.57 -2.67
N HIS A 117 -2.59 7.67 -1.55
CA HIS A 117 -3.23 6.49 -0.96
C HIS A 117 -4.55 6.14 -1.66
N ASN A 118 -5.53 7.00 -1.63
CA ASN A 118 -6.88 6.71 -2.15
C ASN A 118 -7.33 7.67 -3.24
N LYS A 119 -7.29 8.99 -3.00
CA LYS A 119 -7.77 10.01 -3.94
C LYS A 119 -6.67 10.94 -4.40
N MET A 120 -6.70 11.28 -5.66
CA MET A 120 -5.81 12.29 -6.24
C MET A 120 -6.13 13.67 -5.67
N PRO A 121 -5.13 14.42 -5.16
CA PRO A 121 -5.36 15.67 -4.45
C PRO A 121 -5.94 16.79 -5.33
N LEU A 122 -5.71 16.74 -6.65
CA LEU A 122 -6.18 17.79 -7.58
C LEU A 122 -7.51 17.46 -8.23
N THR A 123 -7.78 16.20 -8.51
CA THR A 123 -8.95 15.77 -9.28
C THR A 123 -10.04 15.10 -8.45
N GLY A 124 -9.72 14.68 -7.20
CA GLY A 124 -10.62 13.91 -6.36
C GLY A 124 -10.93 12.50 -6.89
N THR A 125 -10.36 12.11 -8.03
CA THR A 125 -10.54 10.77 -8.60
C THR A 125 -9.72 9.73 -7.84
N ASN A 126 -10.08 8.45 -7.97
CA ASN A 126 -9.31 7.37 -7.36
C ASN A 126 -7.86 7.37 -7.88
N SER A 127 -6.90 7.19 -6.97
CA SER A 127 -5.47 7.09 -7.30
C SER A 127 -5.07 5.70 -7.77
N TYR A 128 -6.00 4.77 -7.82
CA TYR A 128 -5.77 3.37 -8.21
C TYR A 128 -6.91 2.85 -9.08
N THR A 129 -6.63 1.77 -9.80
CA THR A 129 -7.65 1.02 -10.53
C THR A 129 -7.98 -0.25 -9.77
N SER A 130 -9.27 -0.62 -9.72
CA SER A 130 -9.74 -1.88 -9.15
C SER A 130 -9.47 -3.08 -10.06
N TRP A 131 -9.02 -2.85 -11.29
CA TRP A 131 -8.64 -3.90 -12.24
C TRP A 131 -7.26 -3.56 -12.84
N PRO A 132 -6.32 -4.51 -12.85
CA PRO A 132 -6.38 -5.86 -12.29
C PRO A 132 -6.28 -5.86 -10.76
N GLU A 133 -6.95 -6.81 -10.11
CA GLU A 133 -6.84 -7.04 -8.67
C GLU A 133 -6.14 -8.38 -8.45
N ASN A 134 -5.06 -8.38 -7.66
CA ASN A 134 -4.32 -9.59 -7.31
C ASN A 134 -4.91 -10.20 -6.03
N GLU A 135 -4.83 -11.50 -5.90
CA GLU A 135 -5.11 -12.18 -4.64
C GLU A 135 -4.14 -11.72 -3.53
N TYR A 136 -4.64 -11.72 -2.29
CA TYR A 136 -3.80 -11.42 -1.14
C TYR A 136 -2.64 -12.40 -1.01
N ARG A 137 -1.42 -11.90 -1.13
CA ARG A 137 -0.19 -12.67 -0.94
C ARG A 137 0.84 -11.86 -0.15
N ARG A 138 1.53 -12.55 0.76
CA ARG A 138 2.65 -11.97 1.51
C ARG A 138 3.90 -12.78 1.21
N LEU A 139 4.99 -12.11 0.92
CA LEU A 139 6.29 -12.73 0.75
C LEU A 139 6.83 -13.17 2.12
N LYS A 140 7.78 -14.08 2.13
CA LYS A 140 8.41 -14.54 3.37
C LYS A 140 9.16 -13.38 4.05
N GLY A 141 8.90 -13.18 5.32
CA GLY A 141 9.60 -12.21 6.15
C GLY A 141 10.90 -12.74 6.73
N LEU A 142 11.66 -11.86 7.37
CA LEU A 142 12.90 -12.18 8.05
C LEU A 142 12.63 -12.87 9.38
N ARG A 143 11.52 -12.52 10.06
CA ARG A 143 11.06 -13.14 11.31
C ARG A 143 9.54 -13.15 11.43
N SER A 144 9.02 -13.90 12.38
CA SER A 144 7.61 -13.89 12.76
C SER A 144 7.32 -12.78 13.77
N VAL A 145 6.04 -12.44 13.94
CA VAL A 145 5.58 -11.50 14.96
C VAL A 145 5.76 -12.13 16.34
N GLU A 146 6.28 -11.34 17.28
CA GLU A 146 6.47 -11.72 18.67
C GLU A 146 5.59 -10.87 19.60
N ALA A 147 5.30 -11.38 20.79
CA ALA A 147 4.56 -10.62 21.80
C ALA A 147 5.36 -9.38 22.22
N GLY A 148 4.70 -8.23 22.24
CA GLY A 148 5.34 -6.94 22.52
C GLY A 148 5.75 -6.14 21.28
N ASP A 149 5.80 -6.75 20.09
CA ASP A 149 6.13 -6.05 18.85
C ASP A 149 5.11 -4.94 18.55
N ILE A 150 5.61 -3.81 18.06
CA ILE A 150 4.76 -2.76 17.49
C ILE A 150 4.56 -3.07 16.01
N VAL A 151 3.31 -3.36 15.64
CA VAL A 151 2.95 -3.78 14.29
C VAL A 151 2.05 -2.76 13.60
N VAL A 152 2.28 -2.55 12.30
CA VAL A 152 1.40 -1.79 11.43
C VAL A 152 0.57 -2.78 10.61
N PHE A 153 -0.73 -2.60 10.59
CA PHE A 153 -1.67 -3.47 9.88
C PHE A 153 -2.84 -2.66 9.32
N ASN A 154 -3.50 -3.20 8.30
CA ASN A 154 -4.71 -2.59 7.78
C ASN A 154 -5.90 -2.91 8.68
N PHE A 155 -6.74 -1.91 8.94
CA PHE A 155 -7.90 -2.07 9.82
C PHE A 155 -8.88 -3.09 9.22
N PRO A 156 -9.27 -4.13 9.97
CA PRO A 156 -10.11 -5.22 9.42
C PRO A 156 -11.48 -4.76 8.96
N ALA A 157 -12.17 -3.93 9.74
CA ALA A 157 -13.50 -3.41 9.43
C ALA A 157 -13.49 -2.20 8.46
N GLY A 158 -12.35 -1.82 7.90
CA GLY A 158 -12.23 -0.71 6.94
C GLY A 158 -12.46 -1.13 5.48
N ASP A 159 -13.12 -2.25 5.22
CA ASP A 159 -13.39 -2.75 3.87
C ASP A 159 -14.54 -2.02 3.18
N THR A 160 -15.55 -1.62 3.93
CA THR A 160 -16.66 -0.83 3.42
C THR A 160 -16.56 0.60 3.95
N VAL A 161 -16.71 1.57 3.06
CA VAL A 161 -16.52 2.98 3.38
C VAL A 161 -17.57 3.83 2.67
N ALA A 162 -18.18 4.74 3.43
CA ALA A 162 -18.96 5.85 2.87
C ALA A 162 -18.02 6.97 2.44
N THR A 163 -18.06 7.38 1.18
CA THR A 163 -17.03 8.26 0.59
C THR A 163 -16.93 9.66 1.18
N ASN A 164 -17.97 10.13 1.88
CA ASN A 164 -17.94 11.41 2.59
C ASN A 164 -17.35 11.30 4.01
N PHE A 165 -17.08 10.07 4.50
CA PHE A 165 -16.54 9.76 5.82
C PHE A 165 -15.25 8.94 5.76
N GLU A 166 -14.51 9.06 4.68
CA GLU A 166 -13.32 8.23 4.41
C GLU A 166 -12.18 8.42 5.42
N GLU A 167 -12.02 9.61 5.95
CA GLU A 167 -10.94 9.97 6.88
C GLU A 167 -11.39 10.02 8.35
N SER A 168 -12.66 9.83 8.58
CA SER A 168 -13.25 9.83 9.91
C SER A 168 -12.94 8.54 10.64
N PRO A 169 -12.78 8.54 11.98
CA PRO A 169 -12.85 7.34 12.79
C PRO A 169 -14.23 6.67 12.74
N GLU A 170 -15.21 7.29 12.07
CA GLU A 170 -16.54 6.75 11.88
C GLU A 170 -16.53 5.70 10.76
N TYR A 171 -16.37 4.45 11.16
CA TYR A 171 -16.44 3.32 10.23
C TYR A 171 -17.87 3.12 9.76
N TYR A 172 -18.02 2.48 8.60
CA TYR A 172 -19.33 2.17 8.02
C TYR A 172 -20.29 1.51 9.02
N GLU A 173 -19.81 0.56 9.81
CA GLU A 173 -20.60 -0.11 10.86
C GLU A 173 -21.12 0.89 11.90
N THR A 174 -20.28 1.81 12.38
CA THR A 174 -20.69 2.86 13.32
C THR A 174 -21.70 3.82 12.71
N LEU A 175 -21.58 4.13 11.42
CA LEU A 175 -22.57 4.94 10.71
C LEU A 175 -23.91 4.20 10.59
N VAL A 176 -23.88 2.91 10.27
CA VAL A 176 -25.08 2.06 10.21
C VAL A 176 -25.74 1.93 11.56
N ASP A 177 -25.00 1.75 12.63
CA ASP A 177 -25.53 1.67 14.00
C ASP A 177 -26.19 2.99 14.42
N ARG A 178 -25.62 4.14 14.02
CA ARG A 178 -26.12 5.47 14.37
C ARG A 178 -27.31 5.94 13.54
N TYR A 179 -27.29 5.68 12.23
CA TYR A 179 -28.27 6.24 11.28
C TYR A 179 -29.19 5.19 10.64
N GLY A 180 -28.88 3.91 10.80
CA GLY A 180 -29.57 2.80 10.16
C GLY A 180 -29.03 2.48 8.77
N TRP A 181 -29.08 1.18 8.42
CA TRP A 181 -28.57 0.68 7.15
C TRP A 181 -29.19 1.35 5.91
N ALA A 182 -30.51 1.53 5.93
CA ALA A 182 -31.22 2.13 4.80
C ALA A 182 -30.75 3.58 4.53
N GLU A 183 -30.65 4.39 5.58
CA GLU A 183 -30.23 5.79 5.48
C GLU A 183 -28.81 5.91 4.95
N VAL A 184 -27.86 5.13 5.46
CA VAL A 184 -26.46 5.17 5.04
C VAL A 184 -26.30 4.78 3.56
N ASN A 185 -27.10 3.82 3.08
CA ASN A 185 -26.95 3.31 1.70
C ASN A 185 -27.79 4.06 0.66
N THR A 186 -28.77 4.87 1.06
CA THR A 186 -29.65 5.59 0.13
C THR A 186 -29.39 7.07 0.08
N ASN A 187 -28.98 7.70 1.17
CA ASN A 187 -28.73 9.14 1.26
C ASN A 187 -27.32 9.49 0.80
N ARG A 188 -27.12 9.56 -0.51
CA ARG A 188 -25.83 9.86 -1.13
C ARG A 188 -25.36 11.30 -0.88
N GLU A 189 -26.24 12.24 -0.67
CA GLU A 189 -25.86 13.62 -0.35
C GLU A 189 -25.09 13.70 0.97
N LYS A 190 -25.54 12.95 1.97
CA LYS A 190 -24.93 12.93 3.29
C LYS A 190 -23.72 12.01 3.38
N PHE A 191 -23.85 10.78 2.88
CA PHE A 191 -22.83 9.72 3.09
C PHE A 191 -21.93 9.51 1.88
N GLY A 192 -22.29 10.02 0.71
CA GLY A 192 -21.61 9.71 -0.54
C GLY A 192 -21.95 8.33 -1.05
N ASP A 193 -21.08 7.78 -1.87
CA ASP A 193 -21.20 6.39 -2.34
C ASP A 193 -20.60 5.43 -1.32
N VAL A 194 -21.27 4.30 -1.13
CA VAL A 194 -20.73 3.20 -0.30
C VAL A 194 -19.89 2.31 -1.21
N ILE A 195 -18.59 2.25 -0.93
CA ILE A 195 -17.61 1.54 -1.74
C ILE A 195 -16.87 0.48 -0.93
N TYR A 196 -16.47 -0.60 -1.61
CA TYR A 196 -15.56 -1.59 -1.06
C TYR A 196 -14.10 -1.18 -1.30
N ARG A 197 -13.26 -1.36 -0.30
CA ARG A 197 -11.80 -1.12 -0.38
C ARG A 197 -11.02 -2.42 -0.25
N PRO A 198 -10.16 -2.74 -1.22
CA PRO A 198 -9.18 -3.81 -1.08
C PRO A 198 -8.27 -3.59 0.14
N VAL A 199 -7.72 -4.67 0.68
CA VAL A 199 -6.92 -4.62 1.94
C VAL A 199 -5.78 -3.60 1.89
N ASP A 200 -5.12 -3.42 0.75
CA ASP A 200 -4.02 -2.47 0.57
C ASP A 200 -4.47 -0.99 0.51
N ARG A 201 -5.77 -0.74 0.44
CA ARG A 201 -6.38 0.60 0.41
C ARG A 201 -7.09 0.97 1.70
N ARG A 202 -7.14 0.07 2.68
CA ARG A 202 -7.72 0.32 4.01
C ARG A 202 -6.77 1.15 4.86
N VAL A 203 -7.32 1.83 5.85
CA VAL A 203 -6.55 2.63 6.81
C VAL A 203 -5.53 1.77 7.56
N ASN A 204 -4.34 2.30 7.76
CA ASN A 204 -3.28 1.64 8.50
C ASN A 204 -3.36 2.02 9.98
N PHE A 205 -3.34 1.01 10.83
CA PHE A 205 -3.27 1.16 12.28
C PHE A 205 -1.92 0.67 12.79
N VAL A 206 -1.46 1.29 13.87
CA VAL A 206 -0.28 0.85 14.62
C VAL A 206 -0.70 0.47 16.03
N LYS A 207 -0.41 -0.75 16.46
CA LYS A 207 -0.72 -1.29 17.79
C LYS A 207 0.37 -2.24 18.25
N ARG A 208 0.42 -2.50 19.57
CA ARG A 208 1.30 -3.49 20.16
C ARG A 208 0.64 -4.88 20.12
N ALA A 209 1.37 -5.89 19.67
CA ALA A 209 0.94 -7.27 19.68
C ALA A 209 0.98 -7.81 21.12
N VAL A 210 -0.17 -7.94 21.75
CA VAL A 210 -0.28 -8.44 23.14
C VAL A 210 -0.61 -9.92 23.22
N GLY A 211 -1.08 -10.53 22.12
CA GLY A 211 -1.38 -11.95 22.01
C GLY A 211 -1.06 -12.48 20.62
N LEU A 212 -0.64 -13.73 20.55
CA LEU A 212 -0.28 -14.44 19.34
C LEU A 212 -1.25 -15.59 19.07
N PRO A 213 -1.34 -16.08 17.83
CA PRO A 213 -2.18 -17.23 17.50
C PRO A 213 -1.93 -18.43 18.43
N GLY A 214 -3.00 -19.04 18.95
CA GLY A 214 -2.93 -20.15 19.88
C GLY A 214 -2.77 -19.78 21.36
N GLN A 215 -2.52 -18.52 21.69
CA GLN A 215 -2.43 -18.03 23.07
C GLN A 215 -3.83 -17.71 23.62
N ARG A 216 -3.98 -17.88 24.93
CA ARG A 216 -5.17 -17.43 25.68
C ARG A 216 -4.85 -16.11 26.34
N LEU A 217 -5.69 -15.12 26.16
CA LEU A 217 -5.60 -13.80 26.75
C LEU A 217 -6.70 -13.63 27.79
N LYS A 218 -6.36 -13.13 28.97
CA LYS A 218 -7.32 -12.82 30.04
C LYS A 218 -7.06 -11.41 30.51
N ILE A 219 -8.09 -10.60 30.57
CA ILE A 219 -8.05 -9.27 31.18
C ILE A 219 -8.53 -9.44 32.63
N VAL A 220 -7.75 -8.97 33.59
CA VAL A 220 -8.04 -9.01 35.03
C VAL A 220 -7.91 -7.60 35.56
N ASP A 221 -8.96 -7.08 36.19
CA ASP A 221 -9.03 -5.74 36.80
C ASP A 221 -8.61 -4.63 35.82
N ASP A 222 -9.10 -4.72 34.56
CA ASP A 222 -8.82 -3.78 33.46
C ASP A 222 -7.33 -3.67 33.05
N VAL A 223 -6.51 -4.66 33.41
CA VAL A 223 -5.07 -4.75 33.08
C VAL A 223 -4.75 -6.00 32.27
#